data_ae2d4f9c98de1c4c8c766558239b21a2
#
_entry.id   ae2d4f9c98de1c4c8c766558239b21a2
#
_cell.length_a   1.000
_cell.length_b   1.000
_cell.length_c   1.000
_cell.angle_alpha   90.00
_cell.angle_beta   90.00
_cell.angle_gamma   90.00
#
_symmetry.space_group_name_H-M   'P 1'
#
loop_
_entity.id
_entity.type
_entity.pdbx_description
1 polymer ?
#
loop_
_entity_poly.entity_id
_entity_poly.type
_entity_poly.pdbx_seq_one_letter_code
_entity_poly.pdbx_strand_id
1 'polypeptide(L)'
;MKIIHYIPSLDRASGGTAAYMQLLAKELGKLVELHVVSHTSNNPMKMENCEVHNVASMCHPLEMNRQWTFLLHEIQPDVVHVNCCWIPACAFIQKWVQDLGYKV
;
A
#
# COMPACT_ATOMS: atom_id res chain seq x y z
N MET A 1 -3.59 4.37 -16.07
CA MET A 1 -4.32 3.99 -14.86
C MET A 1 -3.37 4.01 -13.67
N LYS A 2 -3.81 4.57 -12.57
CA LYS A 2 -3.02 4.64 -11.33
C LYS A 2 -3.62 3.72 -10.31
N ILE A 3 -2.82 2.82 -9.76
CA ILE A 3 -3.27 1.83 -8.77
C ILE A 3 -2.37 1.92 -7.53
N ILE A 4 -2.99 1.92 -6.36
CA ILE A 4 -2.30 1.76 -5.09
C ILE A 4 -2.58 0.36 -4.57
N HIS A 5 -1.52 -0.37 -4.22
CA HIS A 5 -1.61 -1.61 -3.47
C HIS A 5 -1.09 -1.37 -2.06
N TYR A 6 -1.92 -1.68 -1.08
CA TYR A 6 -1.48 -1.68 0.31
C TYR A 6 -1.14 -3.10 0.75
N ILE A 7 0.00 -3.25 1.40
CA ILE A 7 0.40 -4.50 2.04
C ILE A 7 1.07 -4.15 3.38
N PRO A 8 0.73 -4.86 4.47
CA PRO A 8 1.23 -4.49 5.80
C PRO A 8 2.75 -4.55 5.94
N SER A 9 3.42 -5.43 5.22
CA SER A 9 4.87 -5.56 5.32
C SER A 9 5.48 -6.03 4.00
N LEU A 10 6.59 -5.38 3.64
CA LEU A 10 7.47 -5.82 2.56
C LEU A 10 8.77 -6.39 3.11
N ASP A 11 8.83 -6.66 4.41
CA ASP A 11 10.01 -7.24 5.02
C ASP A 11 10.27 -8.64 4.48
N ARG A 12 11.53 -8.98 4.28
CA ARG A 12 11.91 -10.31 3.78
C ARG A 12 11.45 -11.43 4.68
N ALA A 13 11.31 -11.14 5.98
CA ALA A 13 10.78 -12.10 6.96
C ALA A 13 9.28 -12.34 6.81
N SER A 14 8.55 -11.52 6.07
CA SER A 14 7.13 -11.72 5.81
C SER A 14 6.84 -12.88 4.85
N GLY A 15 7.86 -13.43 4.23
CA GLY A 15 7.74 -14.65 3.42
C GLY A 15 6.91 -14.45 2.16
N GLY A 16 5.92 -15.32 1.97
CA GLY A 16 5.17 -15.40 0.72
C GLY A 16 4.41 -14.14 0.34
N THR A 17 3.92 -13.35 1.30
CA THR A 17 3.17 -12.13 1.01
C THR A 17 4.05 -11.08 0.35
N ALA A 18 5.24 -10.87 0.89
CA ALA A 18 6.19 -9.91 0.33
C ALA A 18 6.70 -10.36 -1.03
N ALA A 19 6.98 -11.66 -1.18
CA ALA A 19 7.42 -12.24 -2.44
C ALA A 19 6.33 -12.13 -3.52
N TYR A 20 5.09 -12.36 -3.14
CA TYR A 20 3.93 -12.19 -4.03
C TYR A 20 3.85 -10.76 -4.54
N MET A 21 3.96 -9.78 -3.64
CA MET A 21 3.86 -8.37 -4.02
C MET A 21 5.03 -7.96 -4.92
N GLN A 22 6.22 -8.47 -4.65
CA GLN A 22 7.39 -8.20 -5.48
C GLN A 22 7.16 -8.68 -6.92
N LEU A 23 6.67 -9.89 -7.09
CA LEU A 23 6.40 -10.47 -8.40
C LEU A 23 5.25 -9.73 -9.10
N LEU A 24 4.18 -9.43 -8.36
CA LEU A 24 3.04 -8.70 -8.91
C LEU A 24 3.47 -7.31 -9.40
N ALA A 25 4.25 -6.59 -8.61
CA ALA A 25 4.69 -5.24 -8.97
C ALA A 25 5.56 -5.27 -10.22
N LYS A 26 6.44 -6.24 -10.33
CA LYS A 26 7.32 -6.37 -11.50
C LYS A 26 6.53 -6.47 -12.80
N GLU A 27 5.44 -7.24 -12.79
CA GLU A 27 4.63 -7.45 -13.99
C GLU A 27 3.57 -6.37 -14.18
N LEU A 28 2.82 -6.05 -13.13
CA LEU A 28 1.73 -5.08 -13.20
C LEU A 28 2.26 -3.65 -13.44
N GLY A 29 3.40 -3.32 -12.87
CA GLY A 29 4.00 -2.01 -13.03
C GLY A 29 4.39 -1.66 -14.46
N LYS A 30 4.47 -2.64 -15.35
CA LYS A 30 4.69 -2.41 -16.78
C LYS A 30 3.42 -1.95 -17.50
N LEU A 31 2.26 -2.22 -16.92
CA LEU A 31 0.96 -1.96 -17.54
C LEU A 31 0.27 -0.73 -16.98
N VAL A 32 0.55 -0.37 -15.73
CA VAL A 32 -0.11 0.73 -15.02
C VAL A 32 0.91 1.49 -14.18
N GLU A 33 0.55 2.72 -13.76
CA GLU A 33 1.34 3.42 -12.74
C GLU A 33 1.00 2.80 -11.40
N LEU A 34 1.95 2.05 -10.84
CA LEU A 34 1.74 1.29 -9.62
C LEU A 34 2.47 1.92 -8.44
N HIS A 35 1.74 2.10 -7.35
CA HIS A 35 2.28 2.55 -6.07
C HIS A 35 1.98 1.49 -5.02
N VAL A 36 2.99 1.13 -4.24
CA VAL A 36 2.86 0.18 -3.15
C VAL A 36 3.02 0.92 -1.83
N VAL A 37 2.03 0.84 -0.98
CA VAL A 37 2.07 1.47 0.34
C VAL A 37 2.22 0.39 1.40
N SER A 38 3.20 0.56 2.27
CA SER A 38 3.50 -0.40 3.32
C SER A 38 4.01 0.36 4.55
N HIS A 39 4.25 -0.37 5.63
CA HIS A 39 4.87 0.19 6.83
C HIS A 39 6.38 0.04 6.76
N THR A 40 7.09 0.89 7.52
CA THR A 40 8.56 0.87 7.55
C THR A 40 9.07 -0.49 7.99
N SER A 41 10.09 -0.99 7.28
CA SER A 41 10.71 -2.27 7.56
C SER A 41 12.22 -2.11 7.62
N ASN A 42 12.89 -2.92 8.48
CA ASN A 42 14.35 -2.90 8.59
C ASN A 42 15.03 -3.62 7.43
N ASN A 43 14.35 -4.54 6.76
CA ASN A 43 14.92 -5.32 5.68
C ASN A 43 13.87 -5.55 4.58
N PRO A 44 13.45 -4.47 3.88
CA PRO A 44 12.41 -4.58 2.87
C PRO A 44 12.90 -5.32 1.62
N MET A 45 11.99 -6.00 0.95
CA MET A 45 12.27 -6.57 -0.36
C MET A 45 12.45 -5.46 -1.39
N LYS A 46 13.36 -5.69 -2.33
CA LYS A 46 13.55 -4.76 -3.45
C LYS A 46 12.38 -4.89 -4.41
N MET A 47 11.76 -3.76 -4.73
CA MET A 47 10.60 -3.71 -5.62
C MET A 47 11.00 -3.11 -6.97
N GLU A 48 10.43 -3.63 -8.04
CA GLU A 48 10.67 -3.14 -9.40
C GLU A 48 9.38 -2.63 -10.02
N ASN A 49 9.50 -1.65 -10.92
CA ASN A 49 8.40 -1.09 -11.72
C ASN A 49 7.28 -0.48 -10.88
N CYS A 50 7.59 -0.02 -9.68
CA CYS A 50 6.62 0.65 -8.81
C CYS A 50 7.32 1.64 -7.89
N GLU A 51 6.54 2.57 -7.34
CA GLU A 51 7.01 3.43 -6.25
C GLU A 51 6.53 2.85 -4.93
N VAL A 52 7.43 2.77 -3.96
CA VAL A 52 7.11 2.28 -2.61
C VAL A 52 7.02 3.46 -1.66
N HIS A 53 5.91 3.53 -0.92
CA HIS A 53 5.68 4.56 0.08
C HIS A 53 5.53 3.88 1.43
N ASN A 54 6.19 4.42 2.45
CA ASN A 54 6.08 3.91 3.80
C ASN A 54 5.25 4.86 4.64
N VAL A 55 4.30 4.31 5.39
CA VAL A 55 3.42 5.07 6.27
C VAL A 55 3.54 4.56 7.69
N ALA A 56 3.08 5.37 8.64
CA ALA A 56 3.04 4.97 10.04
C ALA A 56 2.11 3.78 10.25
N SER A 57 2.40 2.97 11.28
CA SER A 57 1.58 1.81 11.62
C SER A 57 0.38 2.20 12.48
N MET A 58 -0.45 1.22 12.84
CA MET A 58 -1.59 1.42 13.73
C MET A 58 -1.19 1.82 15.14
N CYS A 59 0.10 1.74 15.49
CA CYS A 59 0.59 2.31 16.74
C CYS A 59 0.49 3.83 16.75
N HIS A 60 0.39 4.45 15.58
CA HIS A 60 0.25 5.89 15.40
C HIS A 60 -0.88 6.18 14.42
N PRO A 61 -2.15 5.94 14.81
CA PRO A 61 -3.27 5.97 13.88
C PRO A 61 -3.55 7.34 13.26
N LEU A 62 -3.33 8.43 14.00
CA LEU A 62 -3.55 9.78 13.46
C LEU A 62 -2.52 10.10 12.39
N GLU A 63 -1.27 9.74 12.63
CA GLU A 63 -0.19 9.94 11.66
C GLU A 63 -0.42 9.08 10.41
N MET A 64 -0.84 7.83 10.60
CA MET A 64 -1.15 6.93 9.50
C MET A 64 -2.27 7.50 8.62
N ASN A 65 -3.34 8.00 9.24
CA ASN A 65 -4.44 8.63 8.51
C ASN A 65 -3.98 9.83 7.71
N ARG A 66 -3.15 10.69 8.32
CA ARG A 66 -2.65 11.89 7.67
C ARG A 66 -1.77 11.54 6.47
N GLN A 67 -0.90 10.55 6.61
CA GLN A 67 -0.02 10.12 5.53
C GLN A 67 -0.81 9.50 4.39
N TRP A 68 -1.84 8.69 4.70
CA TRP A 68 -2.72 8.12 3.68
C TRP A 68 -3.48 9.21 2.93
N THR A 69 -4.02 10.19 3.65
CA THR A 69 -4.74 11.32 3.04
C THR A 69 -3.82 12.08 2.08
N PHE A 70 -2.58 12.35 2.51
CA PHE A 70 -1.60 13.02 1.67
C PHE A 70 -1.32 12.21 0.40
N LEU A 71 -1.08 10.90 0.52
CA LEU A 71 -0.79 10.06 -0.64
C LEU A 71 -1.97 10.00 -1.62
N LEU A 72 -3.19 9.91 -1.10
CA LEU A 72 -4.38 9.88 -1.95
C LEU A 72 -4.54 11.17 -2.75
N HIS A 73 -4.27 12.32 -2.14
CA HIS A 73 -4.31 13.60 -2.84
C HIS A 73 -3.19 13.73 -3.87
N GLU A 74 -1.99 13.25 -3.56
CA GLU A 74 -0.84 13.34 -4.45
C GLU A 74 -0.98 12.40 -5.65
N ILE A 75 -1.41 11.18 -5.42
CA ILE A 75 -1.45 10.15 -6.46
C ILE A 75 -2.77 10.19 -7.23
N GLN A 76 -3.88 10.41 -6.54
CA GLN A 76 -5.24 10.35 -7.10
C GLN A 76 -5.46 9.04 -7.85
N PRO A 77 -5.40 7.90 -7.14
CA PRO A 77 -5.47 6.59 -7.78
C PRO A 77 -6.86 6.31 -8.36
N ASP A 78 -6.90 5.49 -9.39
CA ASP A 78 -8.16 4.98 -9.93
C ASP A 78 -8.74 3.89 -9.03
N VAL A 79 -7.85 3.06 -8.44
CA VAL A 79 -8.24 1.98 -7.54
C VAL A 79 -7.20 1.84 -6.45
N VAL A 80 -7.67 1.56 -5.23
CA VAL A 80 -6.80 1.16 -4.10
C VAL A 80 -7.12 -0.28 -3.75
N HIS A 81 -6.13 -1.15 -3.86
CA HIS A 81 -6.28 -2.57 -3.52
C HIS A 81 -5.64 -2.84 -2.16
N VAL A 82 -6.44 -3.30 -1.20
CA VAL A 82 -5.97 -3.59 0.15
C VAL A 82 -5.75 -5.09 0.29
N ASN A 83 -4.51 -5.48 0.54
CA ASN A 83 -4.15 -6.88 0.76
C ASN A 83 -4.16 -7.17 2.26
N CYS A 84 -4.30 -8.46 2.62
CA CYS A 84 -4.28 -8.91 4.01
C CYS A 84 -5.44 -8.31 4.84
N CYS A 85 -6.66 -8.43 4.34
CA CYS A 85 -7.84 -7.80 4.91
C CYS A 85 -8.24 -8.30 6.31
N TRP A 86 -7.58 -9.34 6.83
CA TRP A 86 -7.78 -9.82 8.20
C TRP A 86 -7.08 -8.96 9.26
N ILE A 87 -6.24 -8.02 8.85
CA ILE A 87 -5.52 -7.12 9.77
C ILE A 87 -6.40 -5.90 10.05
N PRO A 88 -6.56 -5.46 11.31
CA PRO A 88 -7.42 -4.30 11.63
C PRO A 88 -7.08 -3.03 10.86
N ALA A 89 -5.80 -2.78 10.57
CA ALA A 89 -5.39 -1.62 9.79
C ALA A 89 -6.09 -1.55 8.43
N CYS A 90 -6.37 -2.70 7.81
CA CYS A 90 -7.00 -2.73 6.50
C CYS A 90 -8.41 -2.17 6.53
N ALA A 91 -9.17 -2.44 7.60
CA ALA A 91 -10.52 -1.91 7.74
C ALA A 91 -10.52 -0.37 7.84
N PHE A 92 -9.58 0.19 8.59
CA PHE A 92 -9.45 1.64 8.71
C PHE A 92 -9.03 2.28 7.40
N ILE A 93 -8.05 1.70 6.72
CA ILE A 93 -7.58 2.21 5.43
C ILE A 93 -8.73 2.18 4.41
N GLN A 94 -9.46 1.09 4.35
CA GLN A 94 -10.59 0.96 3.44
C GLN A 94 -11.62 2.05 3.68
N LYS A 95 -11.95 2.29 4.95
CA LYS A 95 -12.91 3.34 5.31
C LYS A 95 -12.39 4.73 4.89
N TRP A 96 -11.15 5.04 5.20
CA TRP A 96 -10.58 6.35 4.85
C TRP A 96 -10.58 6.58 3.35
N VAL A 97 -10.22 5.57 2.58
CA VAL A 97 -10.19 5.66 1.11
C VAL A 97 -11.59 5.88 0.55
N GLN A 98 -12.57 5.12 1.04
CA GLN A 98 -13.95 5.25 0.61
C GLN A 98 -14.57 6.60 1.00
N ASP A 99 -14.27 7.09 2.20
CA ASP A 99 -14.78 8.38 2.68
C ASP A 99 -14.28 9.54 1.81
N LEU A 100 -13.11 9.40 1.20
CA LEU A 100 -12.58 10.41 0.28
C LEU A 100 -13.05 10.21 -1.17
N GLY A 101 -13.88 9.21 -1.42
CA GLY A 101 -14.49 8.99 -2.73
C GLY A 101 -13.70 8.11 -3.68
N TYR A 102 -12.66 7.45 -3.23
CA TYR A 102 -11.87 6.55 -4.07
C TYR A 102 -12.43 5.13 -4.04
N LYS A 103 -12.16 4.37 -5.10
CA LYS A 103 -12.55 2.95 -5.19
C LYS A 103 -11.53 2.08 -4.46
N VAL A 104 -12.04 1.09 -3.76
CA VAL A 104 -11.22 0.11 -3.04
C VAL A 104 -11.39 -1.27 -3.67
#